data_c285baff7db70b811e9200bbbe66955a
#
_entry.id   c285baff7db70b811e9200bbbe66955a
#
_cell.length_a   1.000
_cell.length_b   1.000
_cell.length_c   1.000
_cell.angle_alpha   90.00
_cell.angle_beta   90.00
_cell.angle_gamma   90.00
#
_symmetry.space_group_name_H-M   'P 1'
#
loop_
_entity.id
_entity.type
_entity.pdbx_description
1 polymer ?
#
loop_
_entity_poly.entity_id
_entity_poly.type
_entity_poly.pdbx_seq_one_letter_code
_entity_poly.pdbx_strand_id
1 'polypeptide(L)'
;MSLSTKLAITDVDLTDKRVLMRVDFNVPLDGDKITNNQRIVAALPTIKYALEHKAKAVVLMSHLGRPEGQKQDKFSLKPVVPELSRLLNKDVQFLPDCVGPEVEKAVNAATGGAVILLENVRFYIEEEGKGKDANGEKVKADKDAVAKFRASLTKLGDVYVNDAFGSAHRAHSSVVGVELPQRASCLLYTSPSPRDGLLS
;
A
#
# COMPACT_ATOMS: atom_id res chain seq x y z
N MET A 1 18.98 -6.28 17.05
CA MET A 1 18.60 -5.43 17.18
C MET A 1 17.47 -5.04 16.56
N SER A 2 17.25 -5.22 15.71
CA SER A 2 16.18 -4.75 15.01
C SER A 2 14.86 -5.19 15.42
N LEU A 3 14.73 -6.18 16.20
CA LEU A 3 13.45 -6.58 16.56
C LEU A 3 12.74 -5.60 17.32
N SER A 4 13.42 -4.85 18.04
CA SER A 4 12.73 -3.89 18.86
C SER A 4 12.17 -2.78 18.08
N THR A 5 12.36 -2.78 16.80
CA THR A 5 11.95 -1.63 16.04
C THR A 5 10.56 -1.71 15.49
N LYS A 6 9.75 -2.64 15.90
CA LYS A 6 8.37 -2.62 15.46
C LYS A 6 7.65 -1.51 16.17
N LEU A 7 7.39 -0.43 15.47
CA LEU A 7 6.65 0.69 16.01
C LEU A 7 5.19 0.59 15.67
N ALA A 8 4.35 1.10 16.53
CA ALA A 8 2.95 1.29 16.21
C ALA A 8 2.80 2.60 15.46
N ILE A 9 1.76 2.72 14.64
CA ILE A 9 1.51 3.98 13.96
C ILE A 9 1.34 5.11 14.97
N THR A 10 0.81 4.79 16.16
CA THR A 10 0.59 5.78 17.22
C THR A 10 1.90 6.27 17.84
N ASP A 11 3.01 5.58 17.61
CA ASP A 11 4.31 5.98 18.14
C ASP A 11 5.10 6.88 17.23
N VAL A 12 4.58 7.18 16.04
CA VAL A 12 5.29 7.93 15.02
C VAL A 12 4.61 9.27 14.80
N ASP A 13 5.41 10.34 14.71
CA ASP A 13 4.89 11.65 14.38
C ASP A 13 4.64 11.71 12.87
N LEU A 14 3.40 11.90 12.49
CA LEU A 14 2.99 11.95 11.09
C LEU A 14 2.82 13.37 10.57
N THR A 15 2.98 14.36 11.42
CA THR A 15 2.73 15.75 11.05
C THR A 15 3.60 16.17 9.87
N ASP A 16 2.95 16.62 8.83
CA ASP A 16 3.60 17.10 7.60
C ASP A 16 4.51 16.06 6.94
N LYS A 17 4.20 14.80 7.14
CA LYS A 17 4.95 13.69 6.53
C LYS A 17 4.14 13.03 5.43
N ARG A 18 4.84 12.53 4.41
CA ARG A 18 4.21 11.69 3.40
C ARG A 18 4.19 10.27 3.96
N VAL A 19 3.01 9.75 4.21
CA VAL A 19 2.84 8.42 4.81
C VAL A 19 2.61 7.43 3.69
N LEU A 20 3.60 6.58 3.43
CA LEU A 20 3.50 5.52 2.43
C LEU A 20 2.94 4.29 3.12
N MET A 21 1.75 3.88 2.72
CA MET A 21 1.00 2.86 3.44
C MET A 21 0.70 1.66 2.55
N ARG A 22 1.07 0.48 3.00
CA ARG A 22 0.72 -0.76 2.30
C ARG A 22 -0.59 -1.27 2.87
N VAL A 23 -1.61 -1.28 2.03
CA VAL A 23 -2.95 -1.73 2.41
C VAL A 23 -3.33 -2.97 1.61
N ASP A 24 -4.43 -3.60 1.97
CA ASP A 24 -4.96 -4.74 1.22
C ASP A 24 -6.27 -4.34 0.57
N PHE A 25 -6.19 -3.92 -0.69
CA PHE A 25 -7.35 -3.60 -1.49
C PHE A 25 -7.62 -4.68 -2.54
N ASN A 26 -7.22 -5.91 -2.25
CA ASN A 26 -7.48 -7.03 -3.14
C ASN A 26 -8.94 -7.46 -2.98
N VAL A 27 -9.84 -6.67 -3.57
CA VAL A 27 -11.28 -6.85 -3.44
C VAL A 27 -11.84 -7.58 -4.65
N PRO A 28 -12.93 -8.33 -4.48
CA PRO A 28 -13.57 -8.96 -5.62
C PRO A 28 -14.30 -7.93 -6.48
N LEU A 29 -14.13 -8.07 -7.79
CA LEU A 29 -14.75 -7.19 -8.76
C LEU A 29 -15.61 -7.98 -9.72
N ASP A 30 -16.71 -7.36 -10.13
CA ASP A 30 -17.52 -7.83 -11.24
C ASP A 30 -17.40 -6.71 -12.27
N GLY A 31 -16.51 -6.87 -13.24
CA GLY A 31 -16.14 -5.77 -14.11
C GLY A 31 -15.45 -4.69 -13.28
N ASP A 32 -16.00 -3.49 -13.29
CA ASP A 32 -15.50 -2.39 -12.49
C ASP A 32 -16.25 -2.23 -11.17
N LYS A 33 -17.16 -3.15 -10.89
CA LYS A 33 -17.98 -3.03 -9.70
C LYS A 33 -17.40 -3.85 -8.56
N ILE A 34 -17.22 -3.22 -7.41
CA ILE A 34 -16.74 -3.91 -6.21
C ILE A 34 -17.92 -4.66 -5.60
N THR A 35 -17.79 -5.97 -5.44
CA THR A 35 -18.87 -6.79 -4.88
C THR A 35 -18.74 -6.97 -3.38
N ASN A 36 -17.57 -6.69 -2.81
CA ASN A 36 -17.38 -6.73 -1.36
C ASN A 36 -16.28 -5.73 -1.01
N ASN A 37 -16.59 -4.76 -0.17
CA ASN A 37 -15.66 -3.69 0.16
C ASN A 37 -15.01 -3.83 1.54
N GLN A 38 -15.15 -5.00 2.18
CA GLN A 38 -14.69 -5.16 3.56
C GLN A 38 -13.21 -4.81 3.75
N ARG A 39 -12.37 -5.14 2.79
CA ARG A 39 -10.94 -4.85 2.92
C ARG A 39 -10.66 -3.36 2.84
N ILE A 40 -11.43 -2.63 2.03
CA ILE A 40 -11.29 -1.19 1.97
C ILE A 40 -11.74 -0.58 3.30
N VAL A 41 -12.89 -1.02 3.80
CA VAL A 41 -13.41 -0.55 5.09
C VAL A 41 -12.40 -0.82 6.20
N ALA A 42 -11.76 -1.98 6.16
CA ALA A 42 -10.78 -2.35 7.20
C ALA A 42 -9.55 -1.43 7.20
N ALA A 43 -9.22 -0.81 6.10
CA ALA A 43 -8.07 0.10 6.04
C ALA A 43 -8.43 1.53 6.47
N LEU A 44 -9.72 1.85 6.56
CA LEU A 44 -10.13 3.23 6.86
C LEU A 44 -9.60 3.76 8.19
N PRO A 45 -9.61 2.99 9.29
CA PRO A 45 -9.13 3.53 10.55
C PRO A 45 -7.68 4.03 10.47
N THR A 46 -6.83 3.28 9.78
CA THR A 46 -5.43 3.65 9.65
C THR A 46 -5.25 4.86 8.74
N ILE A 47 -5.99 4.91 7.64
CA ILE A 47 -5.93 6.05 6.73
C ILE A 47 -6.44 7.31 7.44
N LYS A 48 -7.57 7.20 8.13
CA LYS A 48 -8.16 8.32 8.84
C LYS A 48 -7.25 8.80 9.97
N TYR A 49 -6.60 7.86 10.65
CA TYR A 49 -5.66 8.22 11.71
C TYR A 49 -4.56 9.13 11.14
N ALA A 50 -3.98 8.74 10.00
CA ALA A 50 -2.93 9.55 9.40
C ALA A 50 -3.43 10.94 9.00
N LEU A 51 -4.64 11.01 8.45
CA LEU A 51 -5.21 12.29 8.07
C LEU A 51 -5.50 13.17 9.28
N GLU A 52 -6.01 12.59 10.35
CA GLU A 52 -6.30 13.32 11.58
C GLU A 52 -5.05 13.80 12.27
N HIS A 53 -3.93 13.13 12.07
CA HIS A 53 -2.66 13.51 12.64
C HIS A 53 -1.84 14.37 11.68
N LYS A 54 -2.52 15.01 10.75
CA LYS A 54 -1.95 16.05 9.89
C LYS A 54 -0.83 15.58 8.97
N ALA A 55 -0.96 14.36 8.47
CA ALA A 55 -0.06 13.88 7.44
C ALA A 55 -0.12 14.82 6.23
N LYS A 56 1.01 15.05 5.61
CA LYS A 56 1.07 15.88 4.42
C LYS A 56 0.36 15.20 3.26
N ALA A 57 0.52 13.90 3.13
CA ALA A 57 -0.15 13.07 2.14
C ALA A 57 -0.17 11.64 2.61
N VAL A 58 -1.17 10.88 2.17
CA VAL A 58 -1.24 9.43 2.41
C VAL A 58 -1.17 8.76 1.06
N VAL A 59 -0.11 8.00 0.84
CA VAL A 59 0.15 7.32 -0.44
C VAL A 59 -0.09 5.84 -0.23
N LEU A 60 -1.09 5.31 -0.92
CA LEU A 60 -1.54 3.93 -0.69
C LEU A 60 -1.02 3.00 -1.77
N MET A 61 -0.45 1.88 -1.35
CA MET A 61 0.01 0.80 -2.22
C MET A 61 -0.80 -0.45 -1.94
N SER A 62 -1.18 -1.15 -2.98
CA SER A 62 -1.85 -2.43 -2.83
C SER A 62 -1.63 -3.30 -4.05
N HIS A 63 -1.98 -4.57 -3.92
CA HIS A 63 -2.11 -5.46 -5.05
C HIS A 63 -3.58 -5.78 -5.30
N LEU A 64 -3.88 -6.28 -6.46
CA LEU A 64 -5.19 -6.83 -6.83
C LEU A 64 -4.96 -8.01 -7.74
N GLY A 65 -5.49 -9.17 -7.35
CA GLY A 65 -5.36 -10.38 -8.16
C GLY A 65 -3.93 -10.86 -8.33
N ARG A 66 -3.70 -11.59 -9.40
CA ARG A 66 -2.40 -12.17 -9.71
C ARG A 66 -1.98 -11.86 -11.14
N PRO A 67 -1.60 -10.62 -11.42
CA PRO A 67 -1.15 -10.26 -12.76
C PRO A 67 0.23 -10.78 -13.11
N GLU A 68 0.99 -11.24 -12.13
CA GLU A 68 2.28 -11.89 -12.31
C GLU A 68 3.30 -11.06 -13.09
N GLY A 69 3.32 -9.78 -12.82
CA GLY A 69 4.28 -8.87 -13.43
C GLY A 69 3.85 -8.29 -14.76
N GLN A 70 2.58 -8.45 -15.13
CA GLN A 70 2.07 -7.90 -16.38
C GLN A 70 0.90 -6.98 -16.13
N LYS A 71 0.94 -5.82 -16.76
CA LYS A 71 -0.16 -4.86 -16.62
C LYS A 71 -1.39 -5.39 -17.37
N GLN A 72 -2.49 -5.50 -16.67
CA GLN A 72 -3.76 -5.98 -17.23
C GLN A 72 -4.89 -5.14 -16.64
N ASP A 73 -5.76 -4.63 -17.50
CA ASP A 73 -6.83 -3.74 -17.06
C ASP A 73 -7.74 -4.37 -16.02
N LYS A 74 -7.97 -5.66 -16.11
CA LYS A 74 -8.85 -6.35 -15.15
C LYS A 74 -8.28 -6.37 -13.74
N PHE A 75 -7.00 -6.10 -13.59
CA PHE A 75 -6.34 -6.06 -12.29
C PHE A 75 -5.95 -4.64 -11.88
N SER A 76 -6.47 -3.63 -12.56
CA SER A 76 -6.22 -2.24 -12.16
C SER A 76 -6.92 -1.92 -10.86
N LEU A 77 -6.29 -1.11 -10.03
CA LEU A 77 -6.90 -0.63 -8.79
C LEU A 77 -7.80 0.59 -9.01
N LYS A 78 -7.88 1.09 -10.24
CA LYS A 78 -8.68 2.27 -10.52
C LYS A 78 -10.13 2.15 -10.03
N PRO A 79 -10.81 1.01 -10.15
CA PRO A 79 -12.19 0.88 -9.66
C PRO A 79 -12.33 1.07 -8.14
N VAL A 80 -11.25 0.98 -7.39
CA VAL A 80 -11.30 1.19 -5.93
C VAL A 80 -11.49 2.66 -5.60
N VAL A 81 -11.08 3.57 -6.49
CA VAL A 81 -11.06 5.00 -6.20
C VAL A 81 -12.44 5.56 -5.83
N PRO A 82 -13.51 5.32 -6.60
CA PRO A 82 -14.81 5.89 -6.22
C PRO A 82 -15.28 5.41 -4.86
N GLU A 83 -15.09 4.14 -4.57
CA GLU A 83 -15.53 3.59 -3.29
C GLU A 83 -14.71 4.15 -2.14
N LEU A 84 -13.40 4.24 -2.30
CA LEU A 84 -12.54 4.79 -1.27
C LEU A 84 -12.85 6.28 -1.04
N SER A 85 -13.08 7.03 -2.12
CA SER A 85 -13.45 8.44 -2.02
C SER A 85 -14.76 8.61 -1.26
N ARG A 86 -15.72 7.76 -1.54
CA ARG A 86 -17.02 7.80 -0.86
C ARG A 86 -16.85 7.53 0.64
N LEU A 87 -16.10 6.50 0.97
CA LEU A 87 -15.91 6.08 2.36
C LEU A 87 -15.11 7.10 3.16
N LEU A 88 -14.16 7.78 2.52
CA LEU A 88 -13.37 8.82 3.19
C LEU A 88 -14.03 10.19 3.14
N ASN A 89 -15.07 10.33 2.33
CA ASN A 89 -15.71 11.62 2.06
C ASN A 89 -14.66 12.65 1.64
N LYS A 90 -13.80 12.24 0.71
CA LYS A 90 -12.66 13.04 0.29
C LYS A 90 -12.19 12.54 -1.07
N ASP A 91 -11.74 13.42 -1.92
CA ASP A 91 -11.22 13.03 -3.22
C ASP A 91 -9.97 12.19 -3.06
N VAL A 92 -9.87 11.12 -3.83
CA VAL A 92 -8.69 10.27 -3.88
C VAL A 92 -8.11 10.40 -5.30
N GLN A 93 -6.83 10.75 -5.37
CA GLN A 93 -6.14 10.83 -6.65
C GLN A 93 -5.59 9.46 -7.01
N PHE A 94 -5.85 9.02 -8.24
CA PHE A 94 -5.31 7.76 -8.73
C PHE A 94 -4.13 8.06 -9.64
N LEU A 95 -3.02 7.33 -9.47
CA LEU A 95 -1.89 7.42 -10.37
C LEU A 95 -1.79 6.13 -11.17
N PRO A 96 -1.55 6.22 -12.47
CA PRO A 96 -1.58 5.03 -13.33
C PRO A 96 -0.35 4.14 -13.25
N ASP A 97 0.49 4.37 -12.28
CA ASP A 97 1.68 3.55 -12.02
C ASP A 97 2.00 3.61 -10.54
N CYS A 98 2.90 2.78 -10.07
CA CYS A 98 3.31 2.79 -8.66
C CYS A 98 4.76 3.26 -8.47
N VAL A 99 5.52 3.46 -9.53
CA VAL A 99 6.89 3.97 -9.47
C VAL A 99 7.15 4.83 -10.71
N GLY A 100 8.22 5.59 -10.67
CA GLY A 100 8.66 6.36 -11.82
C GLY A 100 8.57 7.86 -11.61
N PRO A 101 9.14 8.64 -12.54
CA PRO A 101 9.24 10.10 -12.35
C PRO A 101 7.89 10.79 -12.22
N GLU A 102 6.88 10.34 -12.97
CA GLU A 102 5.56 10.96 -12.90
C GLU A 102 4.89 10.71 -11.55
N VAL A 103 5.06 9.49 -11.02
CA VAL A 103 4.53 9.15 -9.72
C VAL A 103 5.25 9.97 -8.65
N GLU A 104 6.56 10.06 -8.72
CA GLU A 104 7.35 10.83 -7.76
C GLU A 104 6.94 12.30 -7.78
N LYS A 105 6.74 12.85 -8.97
CA LYS A 105 6.33 14.23 -9.11
C LYS A 105 4.97 14.49 -8.46
N ALA A 106 4.01 13.62 -8.73
CA ALA A 106 2.67 13.77 -8.17
C ALA A 106 2.67 13.65 -6.65
N VAL A 107 3.43 12.69 -6.12
CA VAL A 107 3.52 12.49 -4.67
C VAL A 107 4.21 13.67 -4.01
N ASN A 108 5.28 14.19 -4.63
CA ASN A 108 6.00 15.32 -4.07
C ASN A 108 5.17 16.61 -4.08
N ALA A 109 4.23 16.73 -5.00
CA ALA A 109 3.38 17.90 -5.09
C ALA A 109 2.18 17.82 -4.14
N ALA A 110 1.92 16.66 -3.55
CA ALA A 110 0.74 16.46 -2.71
C ALA A 110 0.91 17.14 -1.36
N THR A 111 -0.12 17.85 -0.92
CA THR A 111 -0.11 18.53 0.37
C THR A 111 -1.53 18.53 0.93
N GLY A 112 -1.67 19.01 2.17
CA GLY A 112 -2.98 19.22 2.76
C GLY A 112 -3.74 17.94 3.10
N GLY A 113 -3.03 16.84 3.30
CA GLY A 113 -3.69 15.58 3.59
C GLY A 113 -4.24 14.90 2.36
N ALA A 114 -3.63 15.12 1.20
CA ALA A 114 -4.07 14.46 -0.03
C ALA A 114 -3.95 12.95 0.11
N VAL A 115 -4.91 12.23 -0.48
CA VAL A 115 -4.89 10.77 -0.52
C VAL A 115 -4.64 10.34 -1.95
N ILE A 116 -3.59 9.54 -2.15
CA ILE A 116 -3.19 9.05 -3.46
C ILE A 116 -3.23 7.53 -3.44
N LEU A 117 -3.85 6.93 -4.45
CA LEU A 117 -3.82 5.49 -4.64
C LEU A 117 -2.96 5.19 -5.85
N LEU A 118 -1.94 4.37 -5.67
CA LEU A 118 -1.06 3.95 -6.75
C LEU A 118 -1.66 2.75 -7.49
N GLU A 119 -1.19 2.51 -8.69
CA GLU A 119 -1.62 1.35 -9.46
C GLU A 119 -1.00 0.08 -8.87
N ASN A 120 -1.56 -1.06 -9.22
CA ASN A 120 -1.25 -2.37 -8.70
C ASN A 120 0.26 -2.66 -8.70
N VAL A 121 0.83 -2.86 -7.51
CA VAL A 121 2.27 -3.12 -7.40
C VAL A 121 2.68 -4.44 -8.05
N ARG A 122 1.76 -5.38 -8.21
CA ARG A 122 2.06 -6.67 -8.85
C ARG A 122 2.07 -6.60 -10.36
N PHE A 123 1.89 -5.41 -10.95
CA PHE A 123 2.17 -5.24 -12.38
C PHE A 123 3.67 -5.31 -12.64
N TYR A 124 4.50 -5.33 -11.59
CA TYR A 124 5.94 -5.44 -11.70
C TYR A 124 6.39 -6.79 -11.12
N ILE A 125 7.21 -7.54 -11.86
CA ILE A 125 7.73 -8.80 -11.34
C ILE A 125 8.62 -8.55 -10.12
N GLU A 126 9.16 -7.35 -9.99
CA GLU A 126 10.01 -6.97 -8.86
C GLU A 126 9.25 -6.95 -7.55
N GLU A 127 7.93 -6.88 -7.59
CA GLU A 127 7.16 -6.89 -6.35
C GLU A 127 7.27 -8.25 -5.65
N GLU A 128 7.05 -9.33 -6.39
CA GLU A 128 7.14 -10.67 -5.81
C GLU A 128 8.49 -11.33 -6.07
N GLY A 129 9.30 -10.73 -6.93
CA GLY A 129 10.58 -11.30 -7.33
C GLY A 129 10.47 -12.32 -8.45
N LYS A 130 9.27 -12.57 -8.93
CA LYS A 130 9.02 -13.52 -9.99
C LYS A 130 7.67 -13.24 -10.64
N GLY A 131 7.45 -13.78 -11.79
CA GLY A 131 6.20 -13.62 -12.52
C GLY A 131 6.23 -14.45 -13.79
N LYS A 132 5.50 -13.97 -14.79
CA LYS A 132 5.44 -14.62 -16.11
C LYS A 132 5.65 -13.60 -17.19
N ASP A 133 6.21 -14.03 -18.32
CA ASP A 133 6.38 -13.16 -19.48
C ASP A 133 5.12 -13.21 -20.35
N ALA A 134 5.17 -12.53 -21.49
CA ALA A 134 4.03 -12.47 -22.40
C ALA A 134 3.61 -13.84 -22.94
N ASN A 135 4.51 -14.80 -22.94
CA ASN A 135 4.23 -16.14 -23.41
C ASN A 135 3.76 -17.08 -22.30
N GLY A 136 3.60 -16.56 -21.08
CA GLY A 136 3.19 -17.37 -19.95
C GLY A 136 4.31 -18.17 -19.32
N GLU A 137 5.57 -17.89 -19.70
CA GLU A 137 6.72 -18.60 -19.14
C GLU A 137 7.17 -17.95 -17.85
N LYS A 138 7.56 -18.76 -16.89
CA LYS A 138 8.01 -18.24 -15.59
C LYS A 138 9.30 -17.46 -15.74
N VAL A 139 9.37 -16.30 -15.12
CA VAL A 139 10.57 -15.47 -15.10
C VAL A 139 10.85 -15.01 -13.69
N LYS A 140 12.14 -14.81 -13.39
CA LYS A 140 12.56 -14.26 -12.12
C LYS A 140 13.01 -12.82 -12.32
N ALA A 141 12.73 -11.97 -11.35
CA ALA A 141 13.21 -10.60 -11.41
C ALA A 141 14.69 -10.58 -11.12
N ASP A 142 15.41 -9.71 -11.82
CA ASP A 142 16.81 -9.50 -11.57
C ASP A 142 16.99 -8.79 -10.22
N LYS A 143 18.03 -9.16 -9.47
CA LYS A 143 18.28 -8.59 -8.15
C LYS A 143 18.46 -7.08 -8.21
N ASP A 144 19.15 -6.58 -9.24
CA ASP A 144 19.35 -5.15 -9.38
C ASP A 144 18.03 -4.43 -9.69
N ALA A 145 17.18 -5.07 -10.48
CA ALA A 145 15.87 -4.51 -10.80
C ALA A 145 14.99 -4.46 -9.55
N VAL A 146 15.05 -5.51 -8.72
CA VAL A 146 14.31 -5.52 -7.45
C VAL A 146 14.79 -4.38 -6.55
N ALA A 147 16.12 -4.19 -6.45
CA ALA A 147 16.67 -3.12 -5.64
C ALA A 147 16.22 -1.75 -6.13
N LYS A 148 16.19 -1.55 -7.45
CA LYS A 148 15.72 -0.29 -8.02
C LYS A 148 14.24 -0.07 -7.75
N PHE A 149 13.44 -1.11 -7.88
CA PHE A 149 12.00 -1.02 -7.62
C PHE A 149 11.76 -0.62 -6.17
N ARG A 150 12.45 -1.27 -5.24
CA ARG A 150 12.34 -0.96 -3.82
C ARG A 150 12.77 0.47 -3.51
N ALA A 151 13.85 0.92 -4.13
CA ALA A 151 14.31 2.29 -3.96
C ALA A 151 13.29 3.29 -4.51
N SER A 152 12.66 2.97 -5.63
CA SER A 152 11.65 3.84 -6.23
C SER A 152 10.41 3.93 -5.33
N LEU A 153 10.00 2.83 -4.73
CA LEU A 153 8.89 2.87 -3.77
C LEU A 153 9.27 3.71 -2.53
N THR A 154 10.50 3.56 -2.07
CA THR A 154 10.97 4.28 -0.89
C THR A 154 10.94 5.80 -1.09
N LYS A 155 11.12 6.27 -2.31
CA LYS A 155 11.05 7.70 -2.60
C LYS A 155 9.68 8.31 -2.39
N LEU A 156 8.66 7.51 -2.26
CA LEU A 156 7.29 7.99 -2.22
C LEU A 156 6.78 8.33 -0.82
N GLY A 157 7.62 8.21 0.19
CA GLY A 157 7.17 8.50 1.55
C GLY A 157 8.28 8.96 2.47
N ASP A 158 7.89 9.44 3.62
CA ASP A 158 8.79 9.80 4.71
C ASP A 158 8.64 8.81 5.86
N VAL A 159 7.46 8.21 5.98
CA VAL A 159 7.15 7.19 6.97
C VAL A 159 6.47 6.04 6.25
N TYR A 160 6.80 4.82 6.60
CA TYR A 160 6.15 3.64 6.03
C TYR A 160 5.23 3.00 7.06
N VAL A 161 4.00 2.66 6.65
CA VAL A 161 3.04 1.97 7.51
C VAL A 161 2.56 0.72 6.79
N ASN A 162 2.63 -0.43 7.45
CA ASN A 162 2.09 -1.66 6.90
C ASN A 162 0.75 -1.96 7.56
N ASP A 163 -0.32 -1.89 6.77
CA ASP A 163 -1.66 -2.20 7.21
C ASP A 163 -2.23 -3.39 6.44
N ALA A 164 -1.38 -4.16 5.78
CA ALA A 164 -1.81 -5.30 4.97
C ALA A 164 -1.54 -6.60 5.72
N PHE A 165 -2.44 -6.94 6.64
CA PHE A 165 -2.28 -8.10 7.47
C PHE A 165 -2.02 -9.37 6.70
N GLY A 166 -2.79 -9.63 5.68
CA GLY A 166 -2.66 -10.87 4.93
C GLY A 166 -1.33 -11.04 4.22
N SER A 167 -0.62 -9.94 3.97
CA SER A 167 0.66 -9.97 3.28
C SER A 167 1.84 -9.68 4.19
N ALA A 168 1.59 -9.43 5.46
CA ALA A 168 2.63 -8.92 6.35
C ALA A 168 3.82 -9.85 6.50
N HIS A 169 3.62 -11.14 6.33
CA HIS A 169 4.67 -12.13 6.47
C HIS A 169 5.35 -12.50 5.15
N ARG A 170 4.93 -11.90 4.04
CA ARG A 170 5.53 -12.20 2.74
C ARG A 170 6.65 -11.21 2.44
N ALA A 171 7.69 -11.69 1.79
CA ALA A 171 8.86 -10.86 1.50
C ALA A 171 8.71 -10.08 0.20
N HIS A 172 7.53 -9.51 -0.04
CA HIS A 172 7.29 -8.72 -1.24
C HIS A 172 7.91 -7.33 -1.10
N SER A 173 8.31 -6.72 -2.20
CA SER A 173 9.02 -5.44 -2.18
C SER A 173 8.27 -4.34 -1.46
N SER A 174 6.96 -4.24 -1.67
CA SER A 174 6.18 -3.20 -1.02
C SER A 174 5.96 -3.46 0.48
N VAL A 175 6.28 -4.65 0.96
CA VAL A 175 6.11 -5.01 2.37
C VAL A 175 7.43 -4.89 3.13
N VAL A 176 8.51 -5.44 2.58
CA VAL A 176 9.79 -5.48 3.29
C VAL A 176 10.86 -4.60 2.68
N GLY A 177 10.64 -4.10 1.47
CA GLY A 177 11.69 -3.42 0.72
C GLY A 177 11.72 -1.90 0.84
N VAL A 178 10.76 -1.30 1.52
CA VAL A 178 10.75 0.14 1.70
C VAL A 178 11.63 0.48 2.90
N GLU A 179 12.72 1.19 2.64
CA GLU A 179 13.71 1.46 3.69
C GLU A 179 13.62 2.90 4.16
N LEU A 180 12.60 3.19 4.88
CA LEU A 180 12.42 4.51 5.50
C LEU A 180 12.82 4.43 6.97
N PRO A 181 13.32 5.53 7.52
CA PRO A 181 13.78 5.54 8.91
C PRO A 181 12.71 5.14 9.90
N GLN A 182 11.48 5.53 9.63
CA GLN A 182 10.38 5.17 10.51
C GLN A 182 9.44 4.23 9.79
N ARG A 183 9.25 3.07 10.37
CA ARG A 183 8.38 2.04 9.84
C ARG A 183 7.47 1.60 10.96
N ALA A 184 6.18 1.62 10.71
CA ALA A 184 5.18 1.28 11.70
C ALA A 184 4.23 0.21 11.18
N SER A 185 3.64 -0.53 12.09
CA SER A 185 2.54 -1.42 11.76
C SER A 185 1.28 -0.84 12.38
N CYS A 186 0.14 -1.30 11.87
CA CYS A 186 -1.12 -0.82 12.38
C CYS A 186 -1.49 -1.53 13.66
N LEU A 187 -1.65 -0.79 14.75
CA LEU A 187 -2.10 -1.37 15.98
C LEU A 187 -3.59 -1.34 16.12
N LEU A 188 -4.28 -0.70 15.19
CA LEU A 188 -5.72 -0.56 15.29
C LEU A 188 -6.43 -1.91 15.19
N TYR A 189 -5.73 -2.91 14.63
CA TYR A 189 -6.31 -4.20 14.54
C TYR A 189 -5.91 -5.10 15.68
N THR A 190 -4.72 -4.88 16.23
CA THR A 190 -4.19 -5.85 17.14
C THR A 190 -4.59 -5.62 18.56
N SER A 191 -4.87 -4.39 18.88
CA SER A 191 -5.03 -4.06 20.26
C SER A 191 -6.09 -4.88 20.97
N PRO A 192 -7.28 -4.98 20.51
CA PRO A 192 -8.29 -5.65 21.29
C PRO A 192 -8.35 -7.15 21.17
N SER A 193 -8.03 -7.64 20.05
CA SER A 193 -8.48 -8.95 19.75
C SER A 193 -8.02 -10.06 20.66
N PRO A 194 -6.77 -10.23 20.92
CA PRO A 194 -6.37 -11.44 21.59
C PRO A 194 -6.94 -11.58 22.98
N ARG A 195 -6.89 -10.51 23.71
CA ARG A 195 -7.35 -10.60 25.02
C ARG A 195 -8.78 -10.79 25.10
N ASP A 196 -9.49 -10.11 24.29
CA ASP A 196 -10.92 -10.18 24.32
C ASP A 196 -11.39 -11.58 24.05
N GLY A 197 -10.74 -12.23 23.16
CA GLY A 197 -11.11 -13.60 22.89
C GLY A 197 -10.84 -14.49 24.06
N LEU A 198 -9.81 -14.19 24.79
CA LEU A 198 -9.47 -15.03 25.88
C LEU A 198 -10.40 -14.91 27.05
N LEU A 199 -10.93 -13.78 27.22
CA LEU A 199 -11.75 -13.54 28.32
C LEU A 199 -13.01 -14.35 28.33
N SER A 200 -13.37 -14.86 27.23
CA SER A 200 -14.57 -15.63 27.21
C SER A 200 -14.36 -17.09 27.60
#